data_a5ba753e70e6a69d6205d31446a153dc
#
_entry.id   a5ba753e70e6a69d6205d31446a153dc
#
_cell.length_a   1.000
_cell.length_b   1.000
_cell.length_c   1.000
_cell.angle_alpha   90.00
_cell.angle_beta   90.00
_cell.angle_gamma   90.00
#
_symmetry.space_group_name_H-M   'P 1'
#
loop_
_entity.id
_entity.type
_entity.pdbx_description
1 polymer ?
#
loop_
_entity_poly.entity_id
_entity_poly.type
_entity_poly.pdbx_seq_one_letter_code
_entity_poly.pdbx_strand_id
1 'polypeptide(L)'
;MGRPSLEQRIERLEALDAIRQLPAKYALALDMRDMDAMVSLFPEDVRVGKDAVGRAALRAYMDRTLRSPFTGTSHHIGGHIIEFDDPDHAHGVVYSKNEHETPVAGGGDEWVIMQMMYVDDYVRAAGPDGPRWYFARRLPLYWYATDLNSPPVGPAKMRWPGTEAVEGNFHKLFPSYEEFWARAGDAATPVPEPARFEEFLIRMRRGQSAPKVKVRAD
;
A
#
# COMPACT_ATOMS: atom_id res chain seq x y z
N MET A 1 28.82 6.18 15.68
CA MET A 1 27.89 5.24 16.35
C MET A 1 28.54 3.87 16.47
N GLY A 2 28.43 3.19 17.61
CA GLY A 2 28.97 1.83 17.81
C GLY A 2 28.18 0.80 16.98
N ARG A 3 28.81 -0.35 16.73
CA ARG A 3 28.14 -1.48 16.06
C ARG A 3 27.02 -2.03 16.97
N PRO A 4 25.80 -2.30 16.47
CA PRO A 4 24.71 -2.87 17.26
C PRO A 4 25.12 -4.21 17.90
N SER A 5 24.64 -4.48 19.12
CA SER A 5 24.84 -5.77 19.80
C SER A 5 24.17 -6.92 19.04
N LEU A 6 24.53 -8.15 19.35
CA LEU A 6 23.87 -9.32 18.76
C LEU A 6 22.38 -9.33 19.07
N GLU A 7 22.00 -9.02 20.31
CA GLU A 7 20.62 -8.91 20.76
C GLU A 7 19.83 -7.89 19.93
N GLN A 8 20.33 -6.64 19.79
CA GLN A 8 19.71 -5.63 18.97
C GLN A 8 19.55 -6.05 17.49
N ARG A 9 20.49 -6.83 16.97
CA ARG A 9 20.40 -7.37 15.60
C ARG A 9 19.32 -8.44 15.47
N ILE A 10 19.19 -9.30 16.48
CA ILE A 10 18.13 -10.33 16.54
C ILE A 10 16.76 -9.65 16.64
N GLU A 11 16.58 -8.72 17.57
CA GLU A 11 15.33 -7.95 17.71
C GLU A 11 14.91 -7.27 16.40
N ARG A 12 15.88 -6.70 15.70
CA ARG A 12 15.63 -6.08 14.39
C ARG A 12 15.20 -7.11 13.33
N LEU A 13 15.79 -8.30 13.30
CA LEU A 13 15.42 -9.37 12.37
C LEU A 13 14.02 -9.91 12.68
N GLU A 14 13.67 -10.08 13.94
CA GLU A 14 12.34 -10.49 14.38
C GLU A 14 11.29 -9.42 14.02
N ALA A 15 11.60 -8.14 14.23
CA ALA A 15 10.74 -7.02 13.82
C ALA A 15 10.54 -6.99 12.31
N LEU A 16 11.60 -7.17 11.51
CA LEU A 16 11.51 -7.25 10.06
C LEU A 16 10.63 -8.41 9.58
N ASP A 17 10.76 -9.59 10.19
CA ASP A 17 9.91 -10.73 9.85
C ASP A 17 8.45 -10.46 10.21
N ALA A 18 8.20 -9.96 11.42
CA ALA A 18 6.86 -9.64 11.89
C ALA A 18 6.15 -8.62 10.95
N ILE A 19 6.86 -7.55 10.55
CA ILE A 19 6.34 -6.55 9.61
C ILE A 19 6.11 -7.16 8.22
N ARG A 20 7.01 -8.00 7.72
CA ARG A 20 6.86 -8.67 6.41
C ARG A 20 5.66 -9.60 6.35
N GLN A 21 5.24 -10.18 7.47
CA GLN A 21 4.05 -11.01 7.55
C GLN A 21 2.73 -10.20 7.44
N LEU A 22 2.73 -8.91 7.80
CA LEU A 22 1.51 -8.11 7.83
C LEU A 22 0.81 -8.00 6.46
N PRO A 23 1.50 -7.67 5.35
CA PRO A 23 0.86 -7.60 4.05
C PRO A 23 0.29 -8.94 3.56
N ALA A 24 1.00 -10.04 3.81
CA ALA A 24 0.53 -11.38 3.44
C ALA A 24 -0.71 -11.79 4.23
N LYS A 25 -0.72 -11.52 5.54
CA LYS A 25 -1.89 -11.76 6.41
C LYS A 25 -3.08 -10.89 6.00
N TYR A 26 -2.83 -9.62 5.65
CA TYR A 26 -3.85 -8.70 5.17
C TYR A 26 -4.48 -9.22 3.86
N ALA A 27 -3.66 -9.62 2.89
CA ALA A 27 -4.11 -10.18 1.63
C ALA A 27 -5.01 -11.41 1.87
N LEU A 28 -4.51 -12.38 2.62
CA LEU A 28 -5.26 -13.60 2.93
C LEU A 28 -6.59 -13.32 3.63
N ALA A 29 -6.59 -12.43 4.64
CA ALA A 29 -7.82 -12.09 5.37
C ALA A 29 -8.87 -11.41 4.47
N LEU A 30 -8.44 -10.54 3.56
CA LEU A 30 -9.34 -9.91 2.58
C LEU A 30 -9.92 -10.91 1.59
N ASP A 31 -9.07 -11.77 1.03
CA ASP A 31 -9.48 -12.75 0.03
C ASP A 31 -10.44 -13.79 0.62
N MET A 32 -10.24 -14.16 1.88
CA MET A 32 -11.14 -15.02 2.64
C MET A 32 -12.36 -14.30 3.22
N ARG A 33 -12.44 -12.97 3.11
CA ARG A 33 -13.48 -12.16 3.77
C ARG A 33 -13.48 -12.30 5.30
N ASP A 34 -12.35 -12.66 5.89
CA ASP A 34 -12.15 -12.71 7.34
C ASP A 34 -11.86 -11.29 7.88
N MET A 35 -12.93 -10.55 8.13
CA MET A 35 -12.81 -9.16 8.58
C MET A 35 -12.26 -9.07 10.02
N ASP A 36 -12.46 -10.08 10.85
CA ASP A 36 -11.91 -10.09 12.21
C ASP A 36 -10.39 -10.27 12.18
N ALA A 37 -9.90 -11.20 11.37
CA ALA A 37 -8.46 -11.34 11.12
C ALA A 37 -7.86 -10.07 10.52
N MET A 38 -8.53 -9.46 9.53
CA MET A 38 -8.06 -8.25 8.87
C MET A 38 -7.90 -7.08 9.85
N VAL A 39 -8.93 -6.77 10.67
CA VAL A 39 -8.86 -5.64 11.61
C VAL A 39 -7.87 -5.89 12.74
N SER A 40 -7.58 -7.15 13.08
CA SER A 40 -6.59 -7.52 14.09
C SER A 40 -5.16 -7.12 13.72
N LEU A 41 -4.89 -6.82 12.45
CA LEU A 41 -3.60 -6.35 11.96
C LEU A 41 -3.35 -4.85 12.21
N PHE A 42 -4.33 -4.16 12.79
CA PHE A 42 -4.28 -2.75 13.14
C PHE A 42 -4.39 -2.57 14.66
N PRO A 43 -3.84 -1.49 15.25
CA PRO A 43 -3.99 -1.22 16.68
C PRO A 43 -5.46 -0.94 17.03
N GLU A 44 -5.81 -1.03 18.31
CA GLU A 44 -7.20 -0.85 18.76
C GLU A 44 -7.75 0.54 18.45
N ASP A 45 -6.89 1.54 18.46
CA ASP A 45 -7.20 2.96 18.24
C ASP A 45 -6.93 3.43 16.80
N VAL A 46 -6.86 2.50 15.84
CA VAL A 46 -6.60 2.83 14.43
C VAL A 46 -7.55 3.92 13.91
N ARG A 47 -7.00 4.92 13.24
CA ARG A 47 -7.78 5.97 12.60
C ARG A 47 -8.37 5.51 11.28
N VAL A 48 -9.66 5.81 11.06
CA VAL A 48 -10.41 5.45 9.86
C VAL A 48 -10.99 6.71 9.23
N GLY A 49 -10.36 7.18 8.14
CA GLY A 49 -10.72 8.45 7.53
C GLY A 49 -10.41 9.63 8.46
N LYS A 50 -11.31 10.63 8.48
CA LYS A 50 -11.10 11.87 9.26
C LYS A 50 -11.61 11.77 10.69
N ASP A 51 -12.74 11.10 10.89
CA ASP A 51 -13.57 11.28 12.09
C ASP A 51 -13.83 9.97 12.85
N ALA A 52 -13.44 8.81 12.32
CA ALA A 52 -13.68 7.54 12.95
C ALA A 52 -12.37 6.92 13.50
N VAL A 53 -12.52 6.16 14.60
CA VAL A 53 -11.41 5.51 15.30
C VAL A 53 -11.84 4.10 15.73
N GLY A 54 -10.88 3.19 15.71
CA GLY A 54 -11.00 1.86 16.26
C GLY A 54 -11.33 0.76 15.23
N ARG A 55 -11.01 -0.48 15.61
CA ARG A 55 -11.20 -1.67 14.77
C ARG A 55 -12.64 -1.88 14.31
N ALA A 56 -13.62 -1.53 15.14
CA ALA A 56 -15.04 -1.63 14.75
C ALA A 56 -15.38 -0.70 13.58
N ALA A 57 -14.87 0.54 13.62
CA ALA A 57 -15.03 1.50 12.53
C ALA A 57 -14.30 1.03 11.26
N LEU A 58 -13.07 0.48 11.41
CA LEU A 58 -12.32 -0.08 10.31
C LEU A 58 -13.06 -1.27 9.68
N ARG A 59 -13.60 -2.18 10.50
CA ARG A 59 -14.40 -3.31 10.02
C ARG A 59 -15.60 -2.85 9.19
N ALA A 60 -16.37 -1.89 9.71
CA ALA A 60 -17.53 -1.36 9.00
C ALA A 60 -17.15 -0.65 7.69
N TYR A 61 -16.01 0.06 7.68
CA TYR A 61 -15.48 0.69 6.48
C TYR A 61 -15.10 -0.36 5.43
N MET A 62 -14.34 -1.37 5.81
CA MET A 62 -13.85 -2.42 4.91
C MET A 62 -14.99 -3.32 4.41
N ASP A 63 -15.97 -3.64 5.25
CA ASP A 63 -17.14 -4.40 4.83
C ASP A 63 -17.89 -3.67 3.71
N ARG A 64 -18.16 -2.38 3.84
CA ARG A 64 -18.78 -1.58 2.78
C ARG A 64 -17.94 -1.50 1.52
N THR A 65 -16.63 -1.35 1.68
CA THR A 65 -15.69 -1.18 0.56
C THR A 65 -15.56 -2.46 -0.27
N LEU A 66 -15.71 -3.62 0.34
CA LEU A 66 -15.57 -4.92 -0.33
C LEU A 66 -16.91 -5.48 -0.82
N ARG A 67 -17.96 -5.36 -0.03
CA ARG A 67 -19.23 -6.04 -0.26
C ARG A 67 -19.94 -5.60 -1.54
N SER A 68 -19.96 -4.31 -1.81
CA SER A 68 -20.68 -3.78 -2.97
C SER A 68 -19.93 -3.95 -4.30
N PRO A 69 -18.63 -3.62 -4.38
CA PRO A 69 -17.94 -3.62 -5.66
C PRO A 69 -17.30 -4.97 -6.05
N PHE A 70 -17.19 -5.94 -5.13
CA PHE A 70 -16.41 -7.16 -5.39
C PHE A 70 -17.11 -8.43 -4.94
N THR A 71 -17.31 -9.36 -5.88
CA THR A 71 -17.76 -10.73 -5.61
C THR A 71 -16.59 -11.62 -5.20
N GLY A 72 -15.40 -11.43 -5.80
CA GLY A 72 -14.18 -12.12 -5.46
C GLY A 72 -12.95 -11.22 -5.48
N THR A 73 -11.90 -11.57 -4.74
CA THR A 73 -10.61 -10.89 -4.78
C THR A 73 -9.45 -11.86 -4.63
N SER A 74 -8.31 -11.52 -5.24
CA SER A 74 -7.05 -12.24 -5.07
C SER A 74 -5.90 -11.24 -5.02
N HIS A 75 -5.19 -11.19 -3.90
CA HIS A 75 -4.10 -10.24 -3.68
C HIS A 75 -2.74 -10.93 -3.77
N HIS A 76 -1.93 -10.52 -4.73
CA HIS A 76 -0.57 -11.02 -4.92
C HIS A 76 0.44 -10.02 -4.38
N ILE A 77 0.97 -10.29 -3.19
CA ILE A 77 1.98 -9.45 -2.55
C ILE A 77 3.33 -9.68 -3.20
N GLY A 78 3.95 -8.60 -3.65
CA GLY A 78 5.28 -8.58 -4.26
C GLY A 78 6.38 -8.12 -3.30
N GLY A 79 7.30 -7.31 -3.80
CA GLY A 79 8.42 -6.79 -3.02
C GLY A 79 7.99 -5.91 -1.86
N HIS A 80 8.70 -6.03 -0.73
CA HIS A 80 8.46 -5.25 0.48
C HIS A 80 9.76 -4.63 0.98
N ILE A 81 9.82 -3.31 1.03
CA ILE A 81 10.93 -2.52 1.55
C ILE A 81 10.49 -1.91 2.87
N ILE A 82 11.30 -2.03 3.90
CA ILE A 82 11.00 -1.57 5.27
C ILE A 82 12.18 -0.76 5.79
N GLU A 83 11.88 0.41 6.35
CA GLU A 83 12.83 1.25 7.07
C GLU A 83 12.30 1.56 8.48
N PHE A 84 13.19 1.50 9.47
CA PHE A 84 12.84 1.81 10.84
C PHE A 84 13.13 3.27 11.15
N ASP A 85 12.16 3.95 11.72
CA ASP A 85 12.31 5.31 12.23
C ASP A 85 12.93 5.28 13.65
N ASP A 86 12.49 4.30 14.45
CA ASP A 86 12.96 4.02 15.82
C ASP A 86 12.64 2.56 16.19
N PRO A 87 12.86 2.09 17.45
CA PRO A 87 12.57 0.71 17.86
C PRO A 87 11.10 0.29 17.74
N ASP A 88 10.15 1.24 17.79
CA ASP A 88 8.72 0.96 17.82
C ASP A 88 7.96 1.49 16.60
N HIS A 89 8.65 2.20 15.69
CA HIS A 89 8.07 2.74 14.46
C HIS A 89 8.89 2.38 13.23
N ALA A 90 8.18 2.05 12.17
CA ALA A 90 8.76 1.78 10.86
C ALA A 90 7.81 2.25 9.77
N HIS A 91 8.34 2.39 8.57
CA HIS A 91 7.54 2.64 7.38
C HIS A 91 8.01 1.75 6.23
N GLY A 92 7.17 1.58 5.23
CA GLY A 92 7.51 0.70 4.13
C GLY A 92 6.68 0.89 2.88
N VAL A 93 7.13 0.19 1.84
CA VAL A 93 6.44 0.11 0.56
C VAL A 93 6.26 -1.34 0.18
N VAL A 94 5.03 -1.70 -0.17
CA VAL A 94 4.65 -3.04 -0.61
C VAL A 94 4.09 -2.96 -2.03
N TYR A 95 4.70 -3.67 -2.98
CA TYR A 95 4.12 -3.86 -4.30
C TYR A 95 3.06 -4.96 -4.26
N SER A 96 1.94 -4.73 -4.97
CA SER A 96 0.85 -5.71 -5.04
C SER A 96 0.17 -5.67 -6.40
N LYS A 97 -0.12 -6.84 -6.92
CA LYS A 97 -1.05 -7.02 -8.04
C LYS A 97 -2.32 -7.65 -7.49
N ASN A 98 -3.41 -6.93 -7.58
CA ASN A 98 -4.68 -7.38 -7.04
C ASN A 98 -5.66 -7.63 -8.19
N GLU A 99 -6.41 -8.70 -8.08
CA GLU A 99 -7.40 -9.11 -9.05
C GLU A 99 -8.77 -9.16 -8.38
N HIS A 100 -9.80 -8.70 -9.09
CA HIS A 100 -11.14 -8.53 -8.52
C HIS A 100 -12.19 -8.98 -9.51
N GLU A 101 -13.14 -9.77 -9.04
CA GLU A 101 -14.39 -9.99 -9.72
C GLU A 101 -15.36 -8.90 -9.32
N THR A 102 -15.90 -8.19 -10.29
CA THR A 102 -16.77 -7.02 -10.08
C THR A 102 -18.06 -7.22 -10.82
N PRO A 103 -19.22 -7.20 -10.15
CA PRO A 103 -20.50 -7.36 -10.82
C PRO A 103 -20.79 -6.20 -11.75
N VAL A 104 -21.30 -6.48 -12.94
CA VAL A 104 -21.63 -5.49 -13.96
C VAL A 104 -23.14 -5.35 -14.17
N ALA A 105 -23.55 -4.17 -14.63
CA ALA A 105 -24.94 -3.93 -15.00
C ALA A 105 -25.35 -4.87 -16.15
N GLY A 106 -26.45 -5.59 -15.96
CA GLY A 106 -26.90 -6.58 -16.95
C GLY A 106 -26.60 -8.02 -16.56
N GLY A 107 -25.88 -8.23 -15.46
CA GLY A 107 -25.57 -9.56 -14.91
C GLY A 107 -24.21 -10.08 -15.34
N GLY A 108 -23.64 -10.95 -14.52
CA GLY A 108 -22.27 -11.44 -14.65
C GLY A 108 -21.26 -10.57 -13.94
N ASP A 109 -20.00 -10.99 -14.03
CA ASP A 109 -18.87 -10.32 -13.41
C ASP A 109 -17.82 -9.93 -14.46
N GLU A 110 -17.10 -8.84 -14.20
CA GLU A 110 -15.96 -8.41 -14.98
C GLU A 110 -14.69 -8.58 -14.14
N TRP A 111 -13.62 -9.02 -14.79
CA TRP A 111 -12.33 -9.21 -14.15
C TRP A 111 -11.51 -7.93 -14.21
N VAL A 112 -11.24 -7.33 -13.06
CA VAL A 112 -10.46 -6.08 -12.93
C VAL A 112 -9.12 -6.38 -12.30
N ILE A 113 -8.05 -5.93 -12.96
CA ILE A 113 -6.69 -6.02 -12.47
C ILE A 113 -6.25 -4.66 -11.95
N MET A 114 -5.76 -4.62 -10.72
CA MET A 114 -5.13 -3.45 -10.13
C MET A 114 -3.65 -3.72 -9.90
N GLN A 115 -2.80 -2.97 -10.57
CA GLN A 115 -1.39 -2.91 -10.18
C GLN A 115 -1.21 -1.75 -9.22
N MET A 116 -0.72 -2.04 -8.03
CA MET A 116 -0.69 -1.04 -6.98
C MET A 116 0.55 -1.16 -6.09
N MET A 117 0.71 -0.16 -5.28
CA MET A 117 1.70 -0.07 -4.23
C MET A 117 1.00 0.42 -2.97
N TYR A 118 1.30 -0.19 -1.85
CA TYR A 118 0.91 0.33 -0.54
C TYR A 118 2.08 1.10 0.06
N VAL A 119 1.79 2.28 0.59
CA VAL A 119 2.71 3.02 1.46
C VAL A 119 2.19 2.85 2.88
N ASP A 120 2.96 2.14 3.67
CA ASP A 120 2.55 1.69 4.99
C ASP A 120 3.39 2.37 6.09
N ASP A 121 2.74 2.74 7.17
CA ASP A 121 3.37 3.07 8.44
C ASP A 121 3.06 1.95 9.43
N TYR A 122 4.07 1.53 10.20
CA TYR A 122 3.97 0.45 11.17
C TYR A 122 4.26 0.95 12.58
N VAL A 123 3.60 0.35 13.56
CA VAL A 123 3.83 0.64 14.97
C VAL A 123 3.91 -0.65 15.77
N ARG A 124 4.84 -0.71 16.71
CA ARG A 124 4.89 -1.74 17.72
C ARG A 124 4.09 -1.28 18.93
N ALA A 125 3.05 -2.00 19.28
CA ALA A 125 2.13 -1.65 20.35
C ALA A 125 1.71 -2.89 21.14
N ALA A 126 1.04 -2.70 22.28
CA ALA A 126 0.51 -3.79 23.08
C ALA A 126 -0.42 -4.71 22.28
N GLY A 127 -0.26 -6.00 22.44
CA GLY A 127 -1.09 -7.05 21.88
C GLY A 127 -1.50 -8.05 22.95
N PRO A 128 -2.34 -9.05 22.61
CA PRO A 128 -2.84 -10.02 23.58
C PRO A 128 -1.73 -10.83 24.27
N ASP A 129 -0.65 -11.13 23.55
CA ASP A 129 0.46 -11.96 24.04
C ASP A 129 1.77 -11.16 24.23
N GLY A 130 1.68 -9.83 24.34
CA GLY A 130 2.80 -8.92 24.43
C GLY A 130 2.89 -7.94 23.26
N PRO A 131 3.93 -7.09 23.20
CA PRO A 131 4.11 -6.13 22.14
C PRO A 131 4.24 -6.81 20.77
N ARG A 132 3.53 -6.28 19.76
CA ARG A 132 3.57 -6.78 18.39
C ARG A 132 3.46 -5.64 17.37
N TRP A 133 3.85 -5.91 16.13
CA TRP A 133 3.77 -4.95 15.04
C TRP A 133 2.38 -4.93 14.41
N TYR A 134 1.92 -3.71 14.05
CA TYR A 134 0.64 -3.43 13.41
C TYR A 134 0.82 -2.44 12.27
N PHE A 135 -0.14 -2.40 11.35
CA PHE A 135 -0.30 -1.26 10.46
C PHE A 135 -0.83 -0.07 11.26
N ALA A 136 -0.03 0.97 11.45
CA ALA A 136 -0.51 2.25 11.96
C ALA A 136 -1.33 2.99 10.89
N ARG A 137 -0.90 2.82 9.61
CA ARG A 137 -1.57 3.38 8.44
C ARG A 137 -1.25 2.50 7.23
N ARG A 138 -2.21 2.37 6.33
CA ARG A 138 -2.02 1.74 5.03
C ARG A 138 -2.64 2.61 3.94
N LEU A 139 -1.83 3.07 2.97
CA LEU A 139 -2.27 3.92 1.88
C LEU A 139 -2.09 3.20 0.54
N PRO A 140 -3.18 2.80 -0.14
CA PRO A 140 -3.10 2.24 -1.48
C PRO A 140 -2.84 3.33 -2.53
N LEU A 141 -1.89 3.07 -3.42
CA LEU A 141 -1.59 3.88 -4.60
C LEU A 141 -1.66 3.00 -5.84
N TYR A 142 -2.32 3.48 -6.88
CA TYR A 142 -2.59 2.70 -8.08
C TYR A 142 -1.68 3.12 -9.23
N TRP A 143 -0.93 2.16 -9.78
CA TRP A 143 -0.27 2.35 -11.07
C TRP A 143 -1.30 2.33 -12.19
N TYR A 144 -2.22 1.38 -12.12
CA TYR A 144 -3.40 1.30 -12.96
C TYR A 144 -4.45 0.38 -12.34
N ALA A 145 -5.70 0.54 -12.81
CA ALA A 145 -6.78 -0.42 -12.62
C ALA A 145 -7.54 -0.52 -13.94
N THR A 146 -7.76 -1.72 -14.44
CA THR A 146 -8.39 -1.93 -15.74
C THR A 146 -8.99 -3.34 -15.83
N ASP A 147 -9.96 -3.52 -16.74
CA ASP A 147 -10.40 -4.86 -17.14
C ASP A 147 -9.31 -5.56 -17.97
N LEU A 148 -9.44 -6.87 -18.10
CA LEU A 148 -8.46 -7.72 -18.78
C LEU A 148 -8.24 -7.34 -20.27
N ASN A 149 -9.27 -6.81 -20.93
CA ASN A 149 -9.26 -6.51 -22.35
C ASN A 149 -8.89 -5.07 -22.68
N SER A 150 -8.75 -4.21 -21.69
CA SER A 150 -8.44 -2.78 -21.86
C SER A 150 -7.06 -2.44 -21.32
N PRO A 151 -6.02 -2.41 -22.17
CA PRO A 151 -4.68 -2.12 -21.70
C PRO A 151 -4.61 -0.72 -21.08
N PRO A 152 -3.89 -0.54 -19.95
CA PRO A 152 -3.80 0.73 -19.25
C PRO A 152 -2.74 1.64 -19.90
N VAL A 153 -3.01 2.11 -21.10
CA VAL A 153 -2.12 2.99 -21.88
C VAL A 153 -2.60 4.44 -21.86
N GLY A 154 -1.67 5.38 -22.08
CA GLY A 154 -2.00 6.81 -22.08
C GLY A 154 -2.23 7.37 -20.67
N PRO A 155 -2.83 8.57 -20.54
CA PRO A 155 -3.06 9.21 -19.25
C PRO A 155 -4.20 8.57 -18.44
N ALA A 156 -5.25 8.09 -19.10
CA ALA A 156 -6.42 7.49 -18.45
C ALA A 156 -6.16 6.02 -18.12
N LYS A 157 -5.45 5.76 -17.02
CA LYS A 157 -5.00 4.43 -16.63
C LYS A 157 -5.86 3.75 -15.55
N MET A 158 -6.86 4.46 -15.05
CA MET A 158 -7.75 3.91 -14.04
C MET A 158 -9.15 3.79 -14.59
N ARG A 159 -9.65 2.58 -14.66
CA ARG A 159 -10.99 2.26 -15.11
C ARG A 159 -11.62 1.23 -14.17
N TRP A 160 -12.82 1.54 -13.75
CA TRP A 160 -13.71 0.59 -13.10
C TRP A 160 -14.87 0.24 -14.03
N PRO A 161 -15.42 -0.97 -13.97
CA PRO A 161 -16.59 -1.31 -14.76
C PRO A 161 -17.70 -0.29 -14.59
N GLY A 162 -18.26 0.17 -15.72
CA GLY A 162 -19.33 1.16 -15.72
C GLY A 162 -18.91 2.60 -15.41
N THR A 163 -17.60 2.90 -15.34
CA THR A 163 -17.11 4.27 -15.11
C THR A 163 -16.24 4.76 -16.25
N GLU A 164 -16.12 6.08 -16.38
CA GLU A 164 -15.13 6.67 -17.27
C GLU A 164 -13.72 6.47 -16.75
N ALA A 165 -12.76 6.29 -17.66
CA ALA A 165 -11.36 6.18 -17.29
C ALA A 165 -10.81 7.53 -16.79
N VAL A 166 -10.09 7.49 -15.67
CA VAL A 166 -9.47 8.67 -15.06
C VAL A 166 -7.95 8.58 -15.09
N GLU A 167 -7.28 9.72 -14.95
CA GLU A 167 -5.83 9.76 -14.85
C GLU A 167 -5.40 9.08 -13.55
N GLY A 168 -4.60 8.00 -13.68
CA GLY A 168 -4.06 7.23 -12.56
C GLY A 168 -2.54 7.20 -12.52
N ASN A 169 -1.88 8.04 -13.32
CA ASN A 169 -0.43 8.08 -13.37
C ASN A 169 0.16 8.82 -12.18
N PHE A 170 0.29 8.14 -11.06
CA PHE A 170 0.92 8.73 -9.89
C PHE A 170 2.46 8.71 -9.91
N HIS A 171 3.09 8.27 -11.00
CA HIS A 171 4.53 8.47 -11.19
C HIS A 171 4.94 9.93 -10.99
N LYS A 172 4.10 10.86 -11.44
CA LYS A 172 4.29 12.31 -11.25
C LYS A 172 4.30 12.77 -9.79
N LEU A 173 3.88 11.91 -8.85
CA LEU A 173 3.96 12.23 -7.41
C LEU A 173 5.38 12.05 -6.85
N PHE A 174 6.26 11.42 -7.62
CA PHE A 174 7.65 11.21 -7.22
C PHE A 174 8.55 12.26 -7.90
N PRO A 175 9.22 13.13 -7.13
CA PRO A 175 10.13 14.13 -7.70
C PRO A 175 11.16 13.54 -8.66
N SER A 176 11.68 12.35 -8.35
CA SER A 176 12.64 11.64 -9.19
C SER A 176 12.10 11.30 -10.59
N TYR A 177 10.80 11.12 -10.75
CA TYR A 177 10.18 10.86 -12.05
C TYR A 177 10.22 12.12 -12.92
N GLU A 178 9.85 13.27 -12.39
CA GLU A 178 9.92 14.55 -13.12
C GLU A 178 11.37 14.95 -13.41
N GLU A 179 12.26 14.77 -12.44
CA GLU A 179 13.70 15.03 -12.59
C GLU A 179 14.32 14.15 -13.67
N PHE A 180 13.95 12.88 -13.76
CA PHE A 180 14.41 11.98 -14.80
C PHE A 180 14.06 12.52 -16.20
N TRP A 181 12.82 12.92 -16.42
CA TRP A 181 12.38 13.41 -17.71
C TRP A 181 12.92 14.81 -18.02
N ALA A 182 13.07 15.68 -17.03
CA ALA A 182 13.67 16.99 -17.19
C ALA A 182 15.15 16.92 -17.59
N ARG A 183 15.86 15.86 -17.22
CA ARG A 183 17.28 15.63 -17.52
C ARG A 183 17.50 14.62 -18.64
N ALA A 184 16.49 14.20 -19.34
CA ALA A 184 16.61 13.21 -20.41
C ALA A 184 17.62 13.70 -21.49
N GLY A 185 18.67 12.91 -21.67
CA GLY A 185 19.76 13.23 -22.62
C GLY A 185 20.94 14.00 -22.05
N ASP A 186 20.92 14.43 -20.79
CA ASP A 186 22.08 15.05 -20.14
C ASP A 186 23.02 13.97 -19.53
N ALA A 187 23.89 13.44 -20.37
CA ALA A 187 24.88 12.45 -19.98
C ALA A 187 26.03 13.05 -19.13
N ALA A 188 26.12 14.37 -19.03
CA ALA A 188 27.19 15.06 -18.32
C ALA A 188 26.84 15.40 -16.85
N THR A 189 25.62 15.16 -16.42
CA THR A 189 25.23 15.42 -15.03
C THR A 189 26.01 14.48 -14.09
N PRO A 190 26.74 15.01 -13.10
CA PRO A 190 27.45 14.18 -12.14
C PRO A 190 26.47 13.25 -11.40
N VAL A 191 26.84 11.97 -11.32
CA VAL A 191 26.07 11.02 -10.51
C VAL A 191 26.31 11.37 -9.03
N PRO A 192 25.26 11.72 -8.26
CA PRO A 192 25.41 11.99 -6.84
C PRO A 192 25.86 10.73 -6.10
N GLU A 193 26.53 10.89 -4.97
CA GLU A 193 26.74 9.78 -4.04
C GLU A 193 25.42 9.04 -3.81
N PRO A 194 25.39 7.70 -3.97
CA PRO A 194 24.18 6.94 -3.72
C PRO A 194 23.74 7.13 -2.28
N ALA A 195 22.45 7.36 -2.08
CA ALA A 195 21.87 7.37 -0.75
C ALA A 195 22.13 6.03 -0.07
N ARG A 196 22.28 6.04 1.24
CA ARG A 196 22.31 4.81 2.00
C ARG A 196 21.07 4.00 1.68
N PHE A 197 21.21 2.70 1.60
CA PHE A 197 20.10 1.81 1.31
C PHE A 197 18.97 1.96 2.35
N GLU A 198 19.34 2.23 3.60
CA GLU A 198 18.44 2.48 4.71
C GLU A 198 17.63 3.79 4.58
N GLU A 199 18.09 4.71 3.72
CA GLU A 199 17.41 5.99 3.48
C GLU A 199 16.59 5.99 2.18
N PHE A 200 16.48 4.86 1.52
CA PHE A 200 15.86 4.75 0.20
C PHE A 200 14.39 5.21 0.19
N LEU A 201 13.60 4.79 1.17
CA LEU A 201 12.19 5.16 1.26
C LEU A 201 11.97 6.63 1.68
N ILE A 202 12.87 7.21 2.42
CA ILE A 202 12.81 8.65 2.78
C ILE A 202 12.82 9.49 1.50
N ARG A 203 13.60 9.13 0.51
CA ARG A 203 13.64 9.83 -0.79
C ARG A 203 12.35 9.65 -1.58
N MET A 204 11.72 8.50 -1.49
CA MET A 204 10.43 8.23 -2.15
C MET A 204 9.28 9.01 -1.49
N ARG A 205 9.32 9.21 -0.18
CA ARG A 205 8.28 9.94 0.57
C ARG A 205 8.38 11.45 0.43
N ARG A 206 9.55 12.00 0.12
CA ARG A 206 9.76 13.44 -0.09
C ARG A 206 9.00 13.90 -1.34
N GLY A 207 7.98 14.69 -1.15
CA GLY A 207 7.16 15.23 -2.24
C GLY A 207 5.84 14.50 -2.45
N GLN A 208 5.49 13.51 -1.64
CA GLN A 208 4.14 12.99 -1.60
C GLN A 208 3.20 14.01 -0.96
N SER A 209 2.54 14.80 -1.77
CA SER A 209 1.20 15.26 -1.43
C SER A 209 0.31 14.02 -1.47
N ALA A 210 -0.57 13.83 -0.49
CA ALA A 210 -1.52 12.72 -0.49
C ALA A 210 -2.17 12.60 -1.87
N PRO A 211 -2.07 11.46 -2.57
CA PRO A 211 -2.63 11.35 -3.90
C PRO A 211 -4.13 11.55 -3.80
N LYS A 212 -4.65 12.52 -4.56
CA LYS A 212 -6.10 12.68 -4.75
C LYS A 212 -6.57 11.63 -5.75
N VAL A 213 -6.47 10.37 -5.39
CA VAL A 213 -7.06 9.30 -6.19
C VAL A 213 -8.53 9.24 -5.83
N LYS A 214 -9.38 9.79 -6.67
CA LYS A 214 -10.81 9.52 -6.62
C LYS A 214 -11.02 8.15 -7.27
N VAL A 215 -11.24 7.14 -6.46
CA VAL A 215 -11.58 5.78 -6.91
C VAL A 215 -13.03 5.71 -7.42
N ARG A 216 -13.85 6.72 -7.13
CA ARG A 216 -15.19 6.93 -7.71
C ARG A 216 -15.40 8.42 -7.97
N ALA A 217 -15.96 8.75 -9.13
CA ALA A 217 -16.67 9.99 -9.28
C ALA A 217 -17.97 9.87 -8.48
N ASP A 218 -18.16 10.76 -7.51
CA ASP A 218 -19.45 10.95 -6.87
C ASP A 218 -20.39 11.62 -7.88
#